data_505d7e5db3b33cb5953810e55c8554e3
#
_entry.id   505d7e5db3b33cb5953810e55c8554e3
#
_cell.length_a   1.000
_cell.length_b   1.000
_cell.length_c   1.000
_cell.angle_alpha   90.00
_cell.angle_beta   90.00
_cell.angle_gamma   90.00
#
_symmetry.space_group_name_H-M   'P 1'
#
loop_
_entity.id
_entity.type
_entity.pdbx_description
1 polymer ?
#
loop_
_entity_poly.entity_id
_entity_poly.type
_entity_poly.pdbx_seq_one_letter_code
_entity_poly.pdbx_strand_id
1 'polypeptide(L)'
;LQEIGREDLITVEEEVELAQAIKRGDRRALEKLTRANLRFVVSVAKQYQNQGLSLPDLINEGNLGLIKAAEKFDETRGFKFISYAVWWIRQSILQALAEQSRIVRLPLNQVGSLNKISKAFSKFEQENERRPSPEELAEELDIPVDKISDTLKVSGRHISVDAPFVEGEDNSLLDVLVNDDAPIADRSLMNESLSKEIDRALATLTERESEIIKMFFGIGCQEMTLEEIGDKFGLTRERVRQIKEKAIRRLRQGTRSKLLKSYLG
;
A
#
# COMPACT_ATOMS: atom_id res chain seq x y z
N LEU A 1 -26.12 3.59 -22.73
CA LEU A 1 -25.72 3.35 -24.14
C LEU A 1 -26.88 3.48 -25.11
N GLN A 2 -28.09 3.03 -24.78
CA GLN A 2 -29.27 3.18 -25.65
C GLN A 2 -29.67 4.64 -25.88
N GLU A 3 -29.56 5.49 -24.85
CA GLU A 3 -29.85 6.93 -24.92
C GLU A 3 -28.84 7.65 -25.82
N ILE A 4 -27.58 7.34 -25.69
CA ILE A 4 -26.49 7.90 -26.52
C ILE A 4 -26.69 7.55 -28.02
N GLY A 5 -27.30 6.38 -28.31
CA GLY A 5 -27.60 5.95 -29.68
C GLY A 5 -28.75 6.69 -30.37
N ARG A 6 -29.56 7.45 -29.63
CA ARG A 6 -30.72 8.19 -30.17
C ARG A 6 -30.38 9.62 -30.57
N GLU A 7 -29.24 10.13 -30.17
CA GLU A 7 -28.81 11.48 -30.52
C GLU A 7 -28.35 11.55 -31.98
N ASP A 8 -28.79 12.59 -32.69
CA ASP A 8 -28.46 12.83 -34.09
C ASP A 8 -27.01 13.31 -34.25
N LEU A 9 -26.42 12.95 -35.41
CA LEU A 9 -25.09 13.41 -35.77
C LEU A 9 -25.15 14.86 -36.25
N ILE A 10 -24.17 15.67 -35.83
CA ILE A 10 -24.03 17.08 -36.19
C ILE A 10 -23.23 17.23 -37.50
N THR A 11 -23.64 18.19 -38.35
CA THR A 11 -22.87 18.57 -39.54
C THR A 11 -21.68 19.45 -39.17
N VAL A 12 -20.70 19.60 -40.07
CA VAL A 12 -19.50 20.44 -39.83
C VAL A 12 -19.90 21.93 -39.66
N GLU A 13 -20.96 22.37 -40.37
CA GLU A 13 -21.47 23.73 -40.30
C GLU A 13 -22.08 24.00 -38.91
N GLU A 14 -22.88 23.04 -38.43
CA GLU A 14 -23.44 23.12 -37.07
C GLU A 14 -22.34 23.06 -35.97
N GLU A 15 -21.26 22.28 -36.18
CA GLU A 15 -20.12 22.27 -35.26
C GLU A 15 -19.52 23.68 -35.09
N VAL A 16 -19.35 24.41 -36.18
CA VAL A 16 -18.80 25.77 -36.19
C VAL A 16 -19.76 26.75 -35.48
N GLU A 17 -21.06 26.68 -35.79
CA GLU A 17 -22.06 27.55 -35.13
C GLU A 17 -22.12 27.31 -33.63
N LEU A 18 -22.13 26.03 -33.21
CA LEU A 18 -22.12 25.66 -31.76
C LEU A 18 -20.81 26.08 -31.09
N ALA A 19 -19.66 25.94 -31.73
CA ALA A 19 -18.39 26.40 -31.17
C ALA A 19 -18.36 27.91 -30.95
N GLN A 20 -18.91 28.69 -31.89
CA GLN A 20 -19.05 30.15 -31.73
C GLN A 20 -20.02 30.52 -30.60
N ALA A 21 -21.12 29.79 -30.43
CA ALA A 21 -22.06 29.99 -29.37
C ALA A 21 -21.43 29.66 -27.98
N ILE A 22 -20.62 28.59 -27.91
CA ILE A 22 -19.87 28.21 -26.69
C ILE A 22 -18.90 29.30 -26.28
N LYS A 23 -18.16 29.91 -27.23
CA LYS A 23 -17.26 31.06 -26.94
C LYS A 23 -18.03 32.28 -26.40
N ARG A 24 -19.31 32.43 -26.69
CA ARG A 24 -20.20 33.46 -26.15
C ARG A 24 -20.78 33.09 -24.78
N GLY A 25 -20.49 31.88 -24.26
CA GLY A 25 -20.97 31.39 -22.96
C GLY A 25 -22.31 30.63 -23.00
N ASP A 26 -22.78 30.19 -24.16
CA ASP A 26 -24.03 29.43 -24.27
C ASP A 26 -23.85 27.97 -23.81
N ARG A 27 -24.41 27.65 -22.63
CA ARG A 27 -24.39 26.30 -22.06
C ARG A 27 -25.22 25.29 -22.86
N ARG A 28 -26.29 25.71 -23.53
CA ARG A 28 -27.12 24.81 -24.35
C ARG A 28 -26.37 24.35 -25.59
N ALA A 29 -25.57 25.23 -26.18
CA ALA A 29 -24.71 24.88 -27.29
C ALA A 29 -23.63 23.86 -26.89
N LEU A 30 -23.02 24.04 -25.70
CA LEU A 30 -22.05 23.11 -25.12
C LEU A 30 -22.68 21.73 -24.90
N GLU A 31 -23.88 21.70 -24.34
CA GLU A 31 -24.62 20.46 -24.09
C GLU A 31 -24.97 19.74 -25.40
N LYS A 32 -25.46 20.45 -26.43
CA LYS A 32 -25.78 19.89 -27.73
C LYS A 32 -24.53 19.29 -28.40
N LEU A 33 -23.43 20.04 -28.44
CA LEU A 33 -22.15 19.56 -29.03
C LEU A 33 -21.62 18.32 -28.32
N THR A 34 -21.67 18.31 -26.96
CA THR A 34 -21.23 17.19 -26.17
C THR A 34 -22.08 15.95 -26.37
N ARG A 35 -23.42 16.07 -26.33
CA ARG A 35 -24.35 14.94 -26.54
C ARG A 35 -24.15 14.25 -27.87
N ALA A 36 -24.02 14.99 -28.95
CA ALA A 36 -23.83 14.44 -30.29
C ALA A 36 -22.53 13.64 -30.45
N ASN A 37 -21.51 13.91 -29.62
CA ASN A 37 -20.21 13.26 -29.67
C ASN A 37 -19.99 12.17 -28.60
N LEU A 38 -20.98 11.86 -27.76
CA LEU A 38 -20.86 10.82 -26.70
C LEU A 38 -20.56 9.44 -27.27
N ARG A 39 -21.09 9.09 -28.45
CA ARG A 39 -20.82 7.83 -29.16
C ARG A 39 -19.33 7.65 -29.46
N PHE A 40 -18.67 8.73 -29.79
CA PHE A 40 -17.22 8.73 -30.04
C PHE A 40 -16.42 8.46 -28.74
N VAL A 41 -16.82 9.06 -27.61
CA VAL A 41 -16.20 8.79 -26.31
C VAL A 41 -16.28 7.31 -25.96
N VAL A 42 -17.44 6.67 -26.19
CA VAL A 42 -17.61 5.23 -25.95
C VAL A 42 -16.63 4.40 -26.79
N SER A 43 -16.42 4.76 -28.06
CA SER A 43 -15.48 4.04 -28.92
C SER A 43 -14.04 4.16 -28.46
N VAL A 44 -13.65 5.32 -27.94
CA VAL A 44 -12.31 5.54 -27.36
C VAL A 44 -12.18 4.82 -26.03
N ALA A 45 -13.18 4.92 -25.14
CA ALA A 45 -13.16 4.28 -23.81
C ALA A 45 -13.03 2.75 -23.89
N LYS A 46 -13.65 2.11 -24.91
CA LYS A 46 -13.52 0.67 -25.15
C LYS A 46 -12.08 0.20 -25.34
N GLN A 47 -11.19 1.05 -25.85
CA GLN A 47 -9.78 0.70 -26.07
C GLN A 47 -8.99 0.58 -24.75
N TYR A 48 -9.53 1.14 -23.66
CA TYR A 48 -8.90 1.17 -22.34
C TYR A 48 -9.57 0.24 -21.32
N GLN A 49 -10.42 -0.67 -21.76
CA GLN A 49 -11.05 -1.68 -20.92
C GLN A 49 -10.01 -2.60 -20.26
N ASN A 50 -10.36 -3.20 -19.13
CA ASN A 50 -9.54 -4.18 -18.40
C ASN A 50 -8.21 -3.62 -17.83
N GLN A 51 -8.10 -2.30 -17.70
CA GLN A 51 -6.92 -1.65 -17.14
C GLN A 51 -7.09 -1.22 -15.67
N GLY A 52 -8.19 -1.59 -15.03
CA GLY A 52 -8.44 -1.34 -13.60
C GLY A 52 -9.60 -0.39 -13.30
N LEU A 53 -10.28 0.15 -14.35
CA LEU A 53 -11.54 0.90 -14.22
C LEU A 53 -12.65 0.22 -15.00
N SER A 54 -13.89 0.38 -14.54
CA SER A 54 -15.07 -0.11 -15.25
C SER A 54 -15.33 0.71 -16.52
N LEU A 55 -16.00 0.11 -17.51
CA LEU A 55 -16.34 0.84 -18.74
C LEU A 55 -17.20 2.08 -18.49
N PRO A 56 -18.21 2.08 -17.60
CA PRO A 56 -18.95 3.28 -17.26
C PRO A 56 -18.08 4.41 -16.72
N ASP A 57 -17.10 4.09 -15.82
CA ASP A 57 -16.20 5.08 -15.27
C ASP A 57 -15.28 5.67 -16.33
N LEU A 58 -14.74 4.83 -17.24
CA LEU A 58 -13.94 5.29 -18.36
C LEU A 58 -14.73 6.22 -19.31
N ILE A 59 -16.01 5.94 -19.55
CA ILE A 59 -16.88 6.80 -20.35
C ILE A 59 -17.11 8.13 -19.63
N ASN A 60 -17.37 8.12 -18.33
CA ASN A 60 -17.61 9.34 -17.55
C ASN A 60 -16.36 10.24 -17.55
N GLU A 61 -15.18 9.67 -17.31
CA GLU A 61 -13.92 10.40 -17.38
C GLU A 61 -13.62 10.90 -18.79
N GLY A 62 -13.93 10.10 -19.81
CA GLY A 62 -13.85 10.52 -21.21
C GLY A 62 -14.79 11.69 -21.53
N ASN A 63 -16.01 11.70 -20.98
CA ASN A 63 -16.96 12.80 -21.13
C ASN A 63 -16.45 14.09 -20.50
N LEU A 64 -15.78 14.02 -19.35
CA LEU A 64 -15.10 15.19 -18.76
C LEU A 64 -14.02 15.74 -19.69
N GLY A 65 -13.26 14.86 -20.34
CA GLY A 65 -12.31 15.25 -21.37
C GLY A 65 -12.98 15.91 -22.60
N LEU A 66 -14.11 15.38 -23.04
CA LEU A 66 -14.89 15.93 -24.15
C LEU A 66 -15.42 17.35 -23.84
N ILE A 67 -15.94 17.58 -22.64
CA ILE A 67 -16.42 18.90 -22.21
C ILE A 67 -15.26 19.92 -22.23
N LYS A 68 -14.10 19.55 -21.63
CA LYS A 68 -12.90 20.41 -21.67
C LYS A 68 -12.44 20.70 -23.09
N ALA A 69 -12.57 19.74 -24.00
CA ALA A 69 -12.25 19.93 -25.42
C ALA A 69 -13.22 20.92 -26.08
N ALA A 70 -14.52 20.81 -25.79
CA ALA A 70 -15.55 21.70 -26.35
C ALA A 70 -15.37 23.16 -25.91
N GLU A 71 -14.97 23.39 -24.65
CA GLU A 71 -14.68 24.74 -24.12
C GLU A 71 -13.44 25.39 -24.77
N LYS A 72 -12.46 24.57 -25.20
CA LYS A 72 -11.17 25.04 -25.73
C LYS A 72 -11.06 24.92 -27.24
N PHE A 73 -12.09 24.43 -27.90
CA PHE A 73 -12.06 24.24 -29.36
C PHE A 73 -12.04 25.55 -30.10
N ASP A 74 -11.19 25.60 -31.14
CA ASP A 74 -11.07 26.76 -32.04
C ASP A 74 -11.44 26.37 -33.47
N GLU A 75 -12.62 26.81 -33.87
CA GLU A 75 -13.23 26.55 -35.19
C GLU A 75 -12.46 27.23 -36.33
N THR A 76 -11.68 28.29 -36.04
CA THR A 76 -10.94 29.04 -37.07
C THR A 76 -9.83 28.22 -37.76
N ARG A 77 -9.41 27.12 -37.12
CA ARG A 77 -8.35 26.24 -37.60
C ARG A 77 -8.76 25.27 -38.68
N GLY A 78 -10.05 25.18 -39.02
CA GLY A 78 -10.56 24.34 -40.10
C GLY A 78 -10.52 22.82 -39.85
N PHE A 79 -10.23 22.36 -38.64
CA PHE A 79 -10.25 20.94 -38.28
C PHE A 79 -11.62 20.55 -37.69
N LYS A 80 -12.00 19.27 -37.86
CA LYS A 80 -13.19 18.73 -37.20
C LYS A 80 -12.99 18.66 -35.68
N PHE A 81 -14.03 18.93 -34.93
CA PHE A 81 -14.04 18.88 -33.47
C PHE A 81 -13.49 17.55 -32.92
N ILE A 82 -13.91 16.41 -33.50
CA ILE A 82 -13.50 15.06 -33.11
C ILE A 82 -11.96 14.91 -33.13
N SER A 83 -11.29 15.45 -34.14
CA SER A 83 -9.83 15.36 -34.27
C SER A 83 -9.08 16.06 -33.15
N TYR A 84 -9.66 17.12 -32.61
CA TYR A 84 -9.14 17.82 -31.43
C TYR A 84 -9.57 17.14 -30.11
N ALA A 85 -10.83 16.76 -30.01
CA ALA A 85 -11.41 16.17 -28.79
C ALA A 85 -10.76 14.84 -28.40
N VAL A 86 -10.31 14.01 -29.37
CA VAL A 86 -9.68 12.72 -29.10
C VAL A 86 -8.48 12.83 -28.14
N TRP A 87 -7.71 13.90 -28.24
CA TRP A 87 -6.56 14.12 -27.37
C TRP A 87 -6.96 14.39 -25.92
N TRP A 88 -8.00 15.20 -25.73
CA TRP A 88 -8.54 15.51 -24.40
C TRP A 88 -9.24 14.32 -23.77
N ILE A 89 -9.99 13.54 -24.56
CA ILE A 89 -10.65 12.31 -24.11
C ILE A 89 -9.59 11.31 -23.64
N ARG A 90 -8.56 11.04 -24.45
CA ARG A 90 -7.46 10.14 -24.08
C ARG A 90 -6.72 10.62 -22.85
N GLN A 91 -6.40 11.88 -22.77
CA GLN A 91 -5.70 12.47 -21.64
C GLN A 91 -6.49 12.31 -20.34
N SER A 92 -7.80 12.58 -20.36
CA SER A 92 -8.66 12.42 -19.20
C SER A 92 -8.76 10.96 -18.75
N ILE A 93 -8.97 10.03 -19.69
CA ILE A 93 -9.01 8.59 -19.40
C ILE A 93 -7.68 8.09 -18.82
N LEU A 94 -6.55 8.46 -19.42
CA LEU A 94 -5.23 8.04 -18.93
C LEU A 94 -4.92 8.64 -17.54
N GLN A 95 -5.33 9.87 -17.29
CA GLN A 95 -5.21 10.49 -15.97
C GLN A 95 -6.06 9.74 -14.95
N ALA A 96 -7.31 9.44 -15.25
CA ALA A 96 -8.20 8.68 -14.37
C ALA A 96 -7.66 7.27 -14.08
N LEU A 97 -7.15 6.57 -15.10
CA LEU A 97 -6.47 5.28 -14.92
C LEU A 97 -5.26 5.37 -14.00
N ALA A 98 -4.44 6.40 -14.15
CA ALA A 98 -3.27 6.58 -13.29
C ALA A 98 -3.65 6.90 -11.84
N GLU A 99 -4.76 7.60 -11.62
CA GLU A 99 -5.19 8.06 -10.30
C GLU A 99 -6.11 7.09 -9.55
N GLN A 100 -6.96 6.35 -10.27
CA GLN A 100 -8.08 5.61 -9.67
C GLN A 100 -8.02 4.09 -9.90
N SER A 101 -7.16 3.58 -10.80
CA SER A 101 -7.13 2.16 -11.16
C SER A 101 -6.53 1.25 -10.06
N ARG A 102 -5.85 1.82 -9.07
CA ARG A 102 -5.19 1.10 -7.99
C ARG A 102 -5.87 1.36 -6.65
N ILE A 103 -5.98 0.34 -5.80
CA ILE A 103 -6.48 0.47 -4.43
C ILE A 103 -5.60 1.45 -3.63
N VAL A 104 -4.28 1.32 -3.73
CA VAL A 104 -3.33 2.29 -3.18
C VAL A 104 -2.89 3.20 -4.33
N ARG A 105 -3.30 4.48 -4.26
CA ARG A 105 -2.97 5.50 -5.25
C ARG A 105 -1.46 5.74 -5.33
N LEU A 106 -0.94 5.77 -6.54
CA LEU A 106 0.44 6.16 -6.82
C LEU A 106 0.49 7.59 -7.40
N PRO A 107 1.53 8.38 -7.09
CA PRO A 107 1.77 9.66 -7.74
C PRO A 107 1.97 9.49 -9.26
N LEU A 108 1.51 10.45 -10.06
CA LEU A 108 1.60 10.40 -11.53
C LEU A 108 3.04 10.21 -12.05
N ASN A 109 4.02 10.79 -11.34
CA ASN A 109 5.44 10.64 -11.68
C ASN A 109 5.90 9.18 -11.56
N GLN A 110 5.44 8.46 -10.54
CA GLN A 110 5.77 7.04 -10.36
C GLN A 110 5.07 6.17 -11.40
N VAL A 111 3.80 6.47 -11.74
CA VAL A 111 3.09 5.78 -12.82
C VAL A 111 3.80 6.00 -14.15
N GLY A 112 4.27 7.22 -14.42
CA GLY A 112 5.07 7.53 -15.60
C GLY A 112 6.38 6.72 -15.67
N SER A 113 7.08 6.60 -14.55
CA SER A 113 8.30 5.79 -14.43
C SER A 113 8.02 4.30 -14.63
N LEU A 114 6.96 3.77 -14.01
CA LEU A 114 6.51 2.39 -14.19
C LEU A 114 6.22 2.07 -15.67
N ASN A 115 5.53 2.96 -16.36
CA ASN A 115 5.23 2.77 -17.79
C ASN A 115 6.49 2.77 -18.67
N LYS A 116 7.49 3.62 -18.35
CA LYS A 116 8.78 3.62 -19.04
C LYS A 116 9.55 2.32 -18.80
N ILE A 117 9.64 1.89 -17.55
CA ILE A 117 10.32 0.64 -17.15
C ILE A 117 9.62 -0.56 -17.80
N SER A 118 8.28 -0.62 -17.78
CA SER A 118 7.53 -1.70 -18.40
C SER A 118 7.75 -1.80 -19.92
N LYS A 119 7.85 -0.66 -20.61
CA LYS A 119 8.16 -0.62 -22.04
C LYS A 119 9.59 -1.10 -22.33
N ALA A 120 10.56 -0.64 -21.57
CA ALA A 120 11.95 -1.08 -21.71
C ALA A 120 12.08 -2.57 -21.40
N PHE A 121 11.40 -3.04 -20.35
CA PHE A 121 11.35 -4.46 -19.99
C PHE A 121 10.82 -5.33 -21.13
N SER A 122 9.67 -4.97 -21.71
CA SER A 122 9.07 -5.72 -22.83
C SER A 122 9.94 -5.70 -24.08
N LYS A 123 10.58 -4.57 -24.36
CA LYS A 123 11.52 -4.43 -25.48
C LYS A 123 12.74 -5.34 -25.30
N PHE A 124 13.35 -5.29 -24.12
CA PHE A 124 14.53 -6.12 -23.80
C PHE A 124 14.22 -7.61 -23.85
N GLU A 125 13.05 -8.02 -23.30
CA GLU A 125 12.59 -9.41 -23.32
C GLU A 125 12.36 -9.89 -24.77
N GLN A 126 11.85 -9.03 -25.63
CA GLN A 126 11.64 -9.34 -27.06
C GLN A 126 12.97 -9.47 -27.82
N GLU A 127 13.98 -8.65 -27.49
CA GLU A 127 15.29 -8.64 -28.16
C GLU A 127 16.22 -9.76 -27.68
N ASN A 128 16.18 -10.09 -26.38
CA ASN A 128 17.15 -10.99 -25.73
C ASN A 128 16.54 -12.31 -25.24
N GLU A 129 15.23 -12.55 -25.42
CA GLU A 129 14.51 -13.77 -25.00
C GLU A 129 14.67 -14.12 -23.51
N ARG A 130 15.09 -13.16 -22.68
CA ARG A 130 15.25 -13.28 -21.24
C ARG A 130 14.80 -12.00 -20.52
N ARG A 131 14.54 -12.13 -19.23
CA ARG A 131 14.21 -10.97 -18.38
C ARG A 131 15.43 -10.11 -18.13
N PRO A 132 15.32 -8.77 -18.22
CA PRO A 132 16.40 -7.85 -17.88
C PRO A 132 16.68 -7.84 -16.37
N SER A 133 17.94 -7.61 -15.99
CA SER A 133 18.30 -7.27 -14.62
C SER A 133 17.99 -5.79 -14.33
N PRO A 134 17.86 -5.40 -13.02
CA PRO A 134 17.69 -3.99 -12.67
C PRO A 134 18.82 -3.08 -13.16
N GLU A 135 20.06 -3.60 -13.23
CA GLU A 135 21.24 -2.90 -13.72
C GLU A 135 21.14 -2.62 -15.24
N GLU A 136 20.72 -3.60 -16.02
CA GLU A 136 20.53 -3.47 -17.47
C GLU A 136 19.43 -2.46 -17.81
N LEU A 137 18.33 -2.46 -17.04
CA LEU A 137 17.29 -1.44 -17.18
C LEU A 137 17.76 -0.04 -16.78
N ALA A 138 18.68 0.06 -15.80
CA ALA A 138 19.27 1.30 -15.36
C ALA A 138 20.15 1.91 -16.47
N GLU A 139 20.94 1.11 -17.16
CA GLU A 139 21.76 1.52 -18.27
C GLU A 139 20.90 1.97 -19.47
N GLU A 140 19.85 1.21 -19.84
CA GLU A 140 19.00 1.54 -20.98
C GLU A 140 18.17 2.82 -20.75
N LEU A 141 17.72 3.06 -19.52
CA LEU A 141 16.85 4.20 -19.19
C LEU A 141 17.58 5.42 -18.62
N ASP A 142 18.90 5.31 -18.36
CA ASP A 142 19.71 6.33 -17.68
C ASP A 142 19.10 6.76 -16.32
N ILE A 143 18.69 5.77 -15.53
CA ILE A 143 18.06 5.95 -14.21
C ILE A 143 18.86 5.16 -13.17
N PRO A 144 19.09 5.71 -11.94
CA PRO A 144 19.76 4.98 -10.87
C PRO A 144 19.09 3.64 -10.55
N VAL A 145 19.90 2.59 -10.33
CA VAL A 145 19.45 1.21 -10.04
C VAL A 145 18.49 1.16 -8.86
N ASP A 146 18.77 1.92 -7.79
CA ASP A 146 17.94 1.99 -6.59
C ASP A 146 16.49 2.42 -6.92
N LYS A 147 16.34 3.44 -7.77
CA LYS A 147 15.01 3.91 -8.20
C LYS A 147 14.25 2.86 -9.02
N ILE A 148 14.95 2.10 -9.84
CA ILE A 148 14.33 1.02 -10.62
C ILE A 148 13.89 -0.10 -9.68
N SER A 149 14.76 -0.52 -8.76
CA SER A 149 14.44 -1.55 -7.77
C SER A 149 13.22 -1.17 -6.92
N ASP A 150 13.17 0.07 -6.41
CA ASP A 150 12.04 0.56 -5.63
C ASP A 150 10.75 0.66 -6.46
N THR A 151 10.86 1.10 -7.72
CA THR A 151 9.71 1.17 -8.63
C THR A 151 9.18 -0.23 -8.96
N LEU A 152 10.05 -1.21 -9.15
CA LEU A 152 9.66 -2.60 -9.39
C LEU A 152 8.97 -3.24 -8.18
N LYS A 153 9.41 -2.96 -6.94
CA LYS A 153 8.73 -3.42 -5.70
C LYS A 153 7.28 -2.93 -5.62
N VAL A 154 7.02 -1.71 -6.08
CA VAL A 154 5.70 -1.08 -6.05
C VAL A 154 4.85 -1.43 -7.30
N SER A 155 5.44 -2.07 -8.32
CA SER A 155 4.76 -2.39 -9.58
C SER A 155 3.61 -3.39 -9.43
N GLY A 156 3.68 -4.28 -8.43
CA GLY A 156 2.69 -5.32 -8.18
C GLY A 156 1.25 -4.77 -8.06
N ARG A 157 0.29 -5.49 -8.62
CA ARG A 157 -1.15 -5.24 -8.38
C ARG A 157 -1.58 -6.00 -7.13
N HIS A 158 -2.55 -5.44 -6.42
CA HIS A 158 -3.16 -6.10 -5.27
C HIS A 158 -3.97 -7.31 -5.74
N ILE A 159 -3.89 -8.37 -4.96
CA ILE A 159 -4.66 -9.61 -5.17
C ILE A 159 -5.69 -9.67 -4.05
N SER A 160 -6.92 -10.13 -4.36
CA SER A 160 -7.93 -10.36 -3.34
C SER A 160 -7.53 -11.52 -2.46
N VAL A 161 -7.61 -11.34 -1.15
CA VAL A 161 -7.32 -12.38 -0.16
C VAL A 161 -8.44 -13.43 -0.12
N ASP A 162 -9.67 -13.01 -0.45
CA ASP A 162 -10.86 -13.87 -0.47
C ASP A 162 -11.05 -14.58 -1.82
N ALA A 163 -10.22 -14.28 -2.84
CA ALA A 163 -10.35 -14.93 -4.13
C ALA A 163 -9.91 -16.42 -4.03
N PRO A 164 -10.70 -17.36 -4.58
CA PRO A 164 -10.31 -18.75 -4.64
C PRO A 164 -9.08 -18.94 -5.55
N PHE A 165 -8.23 -19.91 -5.24
CA PHE A 165 -7.05 -20.24 -6.08
C PHE A 165 -7.45 -20.84 -7.42
N VAL A 166 -8.52 -21.63 -7.44
CA VAL A 166 -9.09 -22.25 -8.63
C VAL A 166 -10.60 -22.02 -8.63
N GLU A 167 -11.17 -21.71 -9.78
CA GLU A 167 -12.62 -21.55 -9.91
C GLU A 167 -13.34 -22.84 -9.50
N GLY A 168 -14.21 -22.74 -8.49
CA GLY A 168 -14.98 -23.87 -7.94
C GLY A 168 -14.40 -24.51 -6.69
N GLU A 169 -13.27 -24.04 -6.16
CA GLU A 169 -12.77 -24.42 -4.84
C GLU A 169 -13.10 -23.36 -3.79
N ASP A 170 -13.37 -23.81 -2.55
CA ASP A 170 -13.65 -22.92 -1.41
C ASP A 170 -12.37 -22.37 -0.75
N ASN A 171 -11.19 -22.87 -1.12
CA ASN A 171 -9.91 -22.46 -0.53
C ASN A 171 -9.47 -21.10 -1.05
N SER A 172 -9.33 -20.14 -0.15
CA SER A 172 -8.86 -18.77 -0.43
C SER A 172 -7.42 -18.55 0.04
N LEU A 173 -6.80 -17.46 -0.42
CA LEU A 173 -5.48 -17.05 0.08
C LEU A 173 -5.50 -16.79 1.59
N LEU A 174 -6.64 -16.35 2.14
CA LEU A 174 -6.82 -16.11 3.56
C LEU A 174 -6.63 -17.39 4.40
N ASP A 175 -7.05 -18.55 3.90
CA ASP A 175 -6.93 -19.83 4.62
C ASP A 175 -5.50 -20.33 4.71
N VAL A 176 -4.62 -19.86 3.84
CA VAL A 176 -3.19 -20.24 3.78
C VAL A 176 -2.30 -19.25 4.55
N LEU A 177 -2.75 -18.01 4.74
CA LEU A 177 -2.00 -16.99 5.47
C LEU A 177 -1.91 -17.35 6.95
N VAL A 178 -0.70 -17.55 7.45
CA VAL A 178 -0.43 -17.79 8.86
C VAL A 178 -0.36 -16.44 9.59
N ASN A 179 -1.07 -16.34 10.70
CA ASN A 179 -0.96 -15.19 11.59
C ASN A 179 0.21 -15.39 12.56
N ASP A 180 1.35 -14.79 12.27
CA ASP A 180 2.56 -14.88 13.11
C ASP A 180 2.38 -14.20 14.48
N ASP A 181 1.46 -13.25 14.60
CA ASP A 181 1.13 -12.56 15.86
C ASP A 181 0.12 -13.33 16.72
N ALA A 182 -0.42 -14.44 16.23
CA ALA A 182 -1.36 -15.24 17.02
C ALA A 182 -0.67 -15.77 18.26
N PRO A 183 -1.26 -15.61 19.46
CA PRO A 183 -0.68 -16.13 20.67
C PRO A 183 -0.63 -17.67 20.57
N ILE A 184 0.59 -18.21 20.55
CA ILE A 184 0.83 -19.65 20.59
C ILE A 184 0.22 -20.17 21.89
N ALA A 185 -0.62 -21.23 21.81
CA ALA A 185 -1.34 -21.78 22.96
C ALA A 185 -0.40 -22.12 24.15
N ASP A 186 0.81 -22.56 23.83
CA ASP A 186 1.82 -22.94 24.81
C ASP A 186 2.50 -21.75 25.50
N ARG A 187 2.43 -20.54 24.92
CA ARG A 187 3.13 -19.35 25.45
C ARG A 187 2.65 -18.97 26.87
N SER A 188 1.35 -19.06 27.12
CA SER A 188 0.79 -18.80 28.45
C SER A 188 1.23 -19.85 29.46
N LEU A 189 1.26 -21.12 29.06
CA LEU A 189 1.74 -22.22 29.90
C LEU A 189 3.24 -22.10 30.22
N MET A 190 4.02 -21.76 29.20
CA MET A 190 5.48 -21.52 29.38
C MET A 190 5.75 -20.36 30.32
N ASN A 191 5.01 -19.24 30.19
CA ASN A 191 5.13 -18.10 31.11
C ASN A 191 4.71 -18.45 32.54
N GLU A 192 3.64 -19.22 32.73
CA GLU A 192 3.22 -19.68 34.05
C GLU A 192 4.27 -20.63 34.67
N SER A 193 4.80 -21.56 33.88
CA SER A 193 5.86 -22.46 34.30
C SER A 193 7.13 -21.70 34.71
N LEU A 194 7.56 -20.73 33.90
CA LEU A 194 8.69 -19.84 34.19
C LEU A 194 8.47 -19.06 35.49
N SER A 195 7.27 -18.50 35.68
CA SER A 195 6.93 -17.78 36.93
C SER A 195 7.08 -18.67 38.16
N LYS A 196 6.56 -19.90 38.10
CA LYS A 196 6.70 -20.88 39.20
C LYS A 196 8.18 -21.23 39.50
N GLU A 197 9.00 -21.40 38.44
CA GLU A 197 10.41 -21.68 38.62
C GLU A 197 11.19 -20.48 39.19
N ILE A 198 10.83 -19.25 38.76
CA ILE A 198 11.38 -18.02 39.35
C ILE A 198 11.04 -17.94 40.86
N ASP A 199 9.80 -18.19 41.27
CA ASP A 199 9.39 -18.18 42.67
C ASP A 199 10.13 -19.25 43.49
N ARG A 200 10.30 -20.45 42.96
CA ARG A 200 11.09 -21.52 43.56
C ARG A 200 12.56 -21.12 43.72
N ALA A 201 13.15 -20.45 42.74
CA ALA A 201 14.51 -19.96 42.80
C ALA A 201 14.66 -18.85 43.89
N LEU A 202 13.70 -17.93 43.93
CA LEU A 202 13.68 -16.84 44.92
C LEU A 202 13.44 -17.32 46.34
N ALA A 203 12.65 -18.39 46.55
CA ALA A 203 12.43 -19.00 47.86
C ALA A 203 13.71 -19.57 48.52
N THR A 204 14.79 -19.73 47.79
CA THR A 204 16.07 -20.20 48.28
C THR A 204 16.98 -19.10 48.80
N LEU A 205 16.61 -17.83 48.58
CA LEU A 205 17.27 -16.65 49.12
C LEU A 205 16.71 -16.32 50.50
N THR A 206 17.40 -15.46 51.24
CA THR A 206 16.81 -14.88 52.44
C THR A 206 15.64 -13.97 52.06
N GLU A 207 14.66 -13.81 52.95
CA GLU A 207 13.47 -13.01 52.73
C GLU A 207 13.81 -11.60 52.21
N ARG A 208 14.76 -10.93 52.85
CA ARG A 208 15.25 -9.61 52.43
C ARG A 208 15.92 -9.60 51.07
N GLU A 209 16.73 -10.63 50.74
CA GLU A 209 17.36 -10.75 49.42
C GLU A 209 16.30 -10.99 48.32
N SER A 210 15.29 -11.81 48.62
CA SER A 210 14.17 -12.11 47.67
C SER A 210 13.33 -10.87 47.40
N GLU A 211 12.94 -10.12 48.42
CA GLU A 211 12.13 -8.91 48.26
C GLU A 211 12.87 -7.82 47.47
N ILE A 212 14.16 -7.60 47.76
CA ILE A 212 14.98 -6.64 46.97
C ILE A 212 15.06 -7.03 45.53
N ILE A 213 15.24 -8.32 45.22
CA ILE A 213 15.23 -8.82 43.80
C ILE A 213 13.86 -8.63 43.17
N LYS A 214 12.76 -8.98 43.85
CA LYS A 214 11.40 -8.82 43.34
C LYS A 214 11.10 -7.36 43.01
N MET A 215 11.44 -6.42 43.88
CA MET A 215 11.20 -4.99 43.66
C MET A 215 12.10 -4.42 42.57
N PHE A 216 13.36 -4.85 42.50
CA PHE A 216 14.29 -4.35 41.50
C PHE A 216 13.93 -4.80 40.04
N PHE A 217 13.47 -6.04 39.86
CA PHE A 217 13.08 -6.59 38.55
C PHE A 217 11.58 -6.52 38.29
N GLY A 218 10.78 -5.97 39.17
CA GLY A 218 9.33 -5.88 38.98
C GLY A 218 8.60 -7.23 38.99
N ILE A 219 9.10 -8.22 39.74
CA ILE A 219 8.50 -9.57 39.79
C ILE A 219 7.31 -9.54 40.75
N GLY A 220 6.09 -9.50 40.16
CA GLY A 220 4.84 -9.40 40.94
C GLY A 220 4.55 -8.03 41.55
N CYS A 221 5.39 -7.03 41.29
CA CYS A 221 5.23 -5.65 41.74
C CYS A 221 5.78 -4.68 40.68
N GLN A 222 5.58 -3.38 40.88
CA GLN A 222 6.19 -2.36 40.03
C GLN A 222 7.71 -2.31 40.26
N GLU A 223 8.48 -2.17 39.16
CA GLU A 223 9.93 -2.01 39.22
C GLU A 223 10.30 -0.73 39.96
N MET A 224 11.28 -0.86 40.87
CA MET A 224 11.76 0.22 41.74
C MET A 224 13.25 0.46 41.55
N THR A 225 13.68 1.69 41.71
CA THR A 225 15.10 2.06 41.72
C THR A 225 15.81 1.63 43.01
N LEU A 226 17.14 1.53 42.96
CA LEU A 226 17.93 1.18 44.13
C LEU A 226 17.77 2.17 45.29
N GLU A 227 17.43 3.43 44.99
CA GLU A 227 17.19 4.49 45.97
C GLU A 227 15.85 4.28 46.68
N GLU A 228 14.78 4.10 45.92
CA GLU A 228 13.42 3.83 46.43
C GLU A 228 13.37 2.55 47.29
N ILE A 229 14.11 1.50 46.86
CA ILE A 229 14.25 0.27 47.65
C ILE A 229 15.02 0.57 48.95
N GLY A 230 16.07 1.40 48.88
CA GLY A 230 16.83 1.84 50.02
C GLY A 230 15.97 2.56 51.08
N ASP A 231 15.17 3.50 50.64
CA ASP A 231 14.24 4.25 51.50
C ASP A 231 13.21 3.32 52.15
N LYS A 232 12.67 2.34 51.42
CA LYS A 232 11.69 1.37 51.93
C LYS A 232 12.25 0.45 53.02
N PHE A 233 13.53 0.05 52.91
CA PHE A 233 14.19 -0.83 53.85
C PHE A 233 15.07 -0.11 54.89
N GLY A 234 15.17 1.21 54.83
CA GLY A 234 16.05 2.00 55.68
C GLY A 234 17.55 1.73 55.44
N LEU A 235 17.90 1.45 54.17
CA LEU A 235 19.27 1.10 53.77
C LEU A 235 19.81 2.15 52.76
N THR A 236 21.16 2.28 52.74
CA THR A 236 21.79 3.09 51.69
C THR A 236 21.72 2.42 50.33
N ARG A 237 21.66 3.21 49.26
CA ARG A 237 21.68 2.74 47.84
C ARG A 237 22.79 1.70 47.60
N GLU A 238 23.98 1.96 48.12
CA GLU A 238 25.14 1.07 47.94
C GLU A 238 24.93 -0.26 48.65
N ARG A 239 24.29 -0.25 49.84
CA ARG A 239 23.99 -1.47 50.58
C ARG A 239 22.95 -2.33 49.85
N VAL A 240 21.92 -1.73 49.24
CA VAL A 240 20.94 -2.44 48.39
C VAL A 240 21.64 -3.05 47.17
N ARG A 241 22.56 -2.31 46.53
CA ARG A 241 23.36 -2.83 45.39
C ARG A 241 24.17 -4.07 45.79
N GLN A 242 24.86 -4.02 46.94
CA GLN A 242 25.65 -5.15 47.44
C GLN A 242 24.77 -6.38 47.71
N ILE A 243 23.60 -6.20 48.33
CA ILE A 243 22.66 -7.28 48.59
C ILE A 243 22.16 -7.88 47.29
N LYS A 244 21.76 -7.04 46.33
CA LYS A 244 21.32 -7.47 44.98
C LYS A 244 22.40 -8.29 44.30
N GLU A 245 23.64 -7.81 44.24
CA GLU A 245 24.73 -8.53 43.56
C GLU A 245 25.03 -9.87 44.23
N LYS A 246 25.00 -9.91 45.57
CA LYS A 246 25.18 -11.15 46.36
C LYS A 246 24.05 -12.14 46.06
N ALA A 247 22.81 -11.68 46.01
CA ALA A 247 21.64 -12.52 45.68
C ALA A 247 21.73 -13.08 44.25
N ILE A 248 22.08 -12.24 43.27
CA ILE A 248 22.25 -12.68 41.86
C ILE A 248 23.40 -13.69 41.78
N ARG A 249 24.51 -13.48 42.49
CA ARG A 249 25.64 -14.44 42.52
C ARG A 249 25.21 -15.80 43.08
N ARG A 250 24.38 -15.81 44.14
CA ARG A 250 23.80 -17.04 44.69
C ARG A 250 22.85 -17.75 43.71
N LEU A 251 22.02 -17.00 42.97
CA LEU A 251 21.16 -17.57 41.97
C LEU A 251 21.91 -18.15 40.75
N ARG A 252 23.06 -17.57 40.39
CA ARG A 252 23.93 -18.10 39.34
C ARG A 252 24.61 -19.42 39.67
N GLN A 253 24.77 -19.75 40.93
CA GLN A 253 25.41 -21.00 41.39
C GLN A 253 24.39 -22.14 41.37
N GLY A 254 24.75 -23.25 40.74
CA GLY A 254 24.09 -24.55 40.85
C GLY A 254 23.07 -24.90 39.75
N THR A 255 22.31 -25.93 40.01
CA THR A 255 21.28 -26.52 39.12
C THR A 255 20.18 -25.53 38.72
N ARG A 256 19.94 -24.51 39.54
CA ARG A 256 18.91 -23.47 39.36
C ARG A 256 19.17 -22.63 38.10
N SER A 257 20.42 -22.24 37.87
CA SER A 257 20.79 -21.49 36.67
C SER A 257 20.57 -22.33 35.39
N LYS A 258 20.70 -23.65 35.45
CA LYS A 258 20.45 -24.54 34.32
C LYS A 258 18.96 -24.62 33.98
N LEU A 259 18.08 -24.71 34.98
CA LEU A 259 16.63 -24.74 34.78
C LEU A 259 16.10 -23.42 34.17
N LEU A 260 16.53 -22.27 34.70
CA LEU A 260 16.11 -20.98 34.14
C LEU A 260 16.68 -20.74 32.74
N LYS A 261 17.87 -21.29 32.44
CA LYS A 261 18.44 -21.18 31.08
C LYS A 261 17.66 -21.96 30.04
N SER A 262 16.99 -23.07 30.39
CA SER A 262 16.18 -23.84 29.46
C SER A 262 14.94 -23.09 28.93
N TYR A 263 14.53 -22.00 29.58
CA TYR A 263 13.45 -21.13 29.14
C TYR A 263 13.93 -19.99 28.21
N LEU A 264 15.23 -19.81 28.03
CA LEU A 264 15.80 -18.76 27.17
C LEU A 264 16.08 -19.25 25.73
N GLY A 265 15.92 -20.54 25.46
CA GLY A 265 16.24 -21.19 24.18
C GLY A 265 17.63 -21.78 24.16
#